data_889b65eb33779f8b10f04f2167689039
#
_entry.id   889b65eb33779f8b10f04f2167689039
#
_cell.length_a   1.000
_cell.length_b   1.000
_cell.length_c   1.000
_cell.angle_alpha   90.00
_cell.angle_beta   90.00
_cell.angle_gamma   90.00
#
_symmetry.space_group_name_H-M   'P 1'
#
loop_
_entity.id
_entity.type
_entity.pdbx_description
1 polymer ?
#
loop_
_entity_poly.entity_id
_entity_poly.type
_entity_poly.pdbx_seq_one_letter_code
_entity_poly.pdbx_strand_id
1 'polypeptide(L)'
;EFERAARLRDRIRALAHVRASQDVNPEDIEEADVFAIEMDGGVSCVQVFFIRAGQNWGATAHYPRHEREQTPEEVLSAFLVQFYDKRPPPKLILVNKLPDQAELIADALELKAGRKVEVRRPERGSKKDLVTQAARNAGEALSRKLAETASQTRLLAEVAKVFELETPPERIEIYDNSHIQGTNAVGGMVVAGPEGFIKNAYRKFNIKDTSIEPGDDYGMMREVMRRRFSRALKEREEGNGTNWPDLVLIDGGLGQLNAVIEALAGIGVTPEDVNLVSIAKGVDRNAGREQFFRPGRAPFKLPETAPVLYYLQRLRDEAHRWAIGAHRAKRSAAIKTSPLDEIEGVGPTRKKALLHHFGSAKGVSRAKVADLMEVDGVNEALAERIWGHFNSG
;
A
#
# COMPACT_ATOMS: atom_id res chain seq x y z
N GLU A 1 6.38 -23.78 21.04
CA GLU A 1 5.39 -22.94 20.32
C GLU A 1 4.30 -22.40 21.25
N PHE A 2 3.83 -23.16 22.25
CA PHE A 2 2.80 -22.72 23.20
C PHE A 2 3.21 -21.51 24.06
N GLU A 3 4.47 -21.42 24.49
CA GLU A 3 4.97 -20.26 25.24
C GLU A 3 5.01 -18.98 24.38
N ARG A 4 5.32 -19.11 23.09
CA ARG A 4 5.34 -18.00 22.15
C ARG A 4 3.92 -17.49 21.86
N ALA A 5 2.96 -18.41 21.74
CA ALA A 5 1.55 -18.10 21.61
C ALA A 5 1.00 -17.42 22.87
N ALA A 6 1.38 -17.89 24.06
CA ALA A 6 1.01 -17.27 25.33
C ALA A 6 1.56 -15.84 25.46
N ARG A 7 2.85 -15.61 25.15
CA ARG A 7 3.45 -14.25 25.17
C ARG A 7 2.82 -13.31 24.15
N LEU A 8 2.48 -13.80 22.96
CA LEU A 8 1.76 -13.01 21.95
C LEU A 8 0.35 -12.66 22.40
N ARG A 9 -0.37 -13.61 22.96
CA ARG A 9 -1.69 -13.38 23.55
C ARG A 9 -1.65 -12.33 24.67
N ASP A 10 -0.68 -12.44 25.59
CA ASP A 10 -0.56 -11.52 26.73
C ASP A 10 -0.11 -10.12 26.27
N ARG A 11 0.70 -10.03 25.22
CA ARG A 11 1.07 -8.75 24.60
C ARG A 11 -0.10 -8.10 23.85
N ILE A 12 -0.94 -8.89 23.19
CA ILE A 12 -2.18 -8.42 22.56
C ILE A 12 -3.15 -7.93 23.64
N ARG A 13 -3.30 -8.65 24.77
CA ARG A 13 -4.10 -8.24 25.91
C ARG A 13 -3.62 -6.92 26.51
N ALA A 14 -2.33 -6.75 26.71
CA ALA A 14 -1.74 -5.52 27.26
C ALA A 14 -1.97 -4.32 26.30
N LEU A 15 -1.83 -4.51 24.99
CA LEU A 15 -2.12 -3.47 23.98
C LEU A 15 -3.61 -3.13 23.89
N ALA A 16 -4.48 -4.12 24.05
CA ALA A 16 -5.93 -3.92 24.11
C ALA A 16 -6.33 -3.13 25.37
N HIS A 17 -5.71 -3.41 26.50
CA HIS A 17 -6.00 -2.71 27.79
C HIS A 17 -5.64 -1.22 27.73
N VAL A 18 -4.55 -0.84 27.04
CA VAL A 18 -4.16 0.58 26.86
C VAL A 18 -5.18 1.34 25.98
N ARG A 19 -5.88 0.67 25.07
CA ARG A 19 -6.99 1.25 24.26
C ARG A 19 -8.34 1.24 24.97
N ALA A 20 -8.54 0.32 25.92
CA ALA A 20 -9.84 0.05 26.55
C ALA A 20 -10.28 1.10 27.60
N SER A 21 -9.52 2.16 27.86
CA SER A 21 -9.90 3.19 28.85
C SER A 21 -11.09 4.07 28.44
N GLN A 22 -11.69 3.85 27.27
CA GLN A 22 -12.87 4.58 26.76
C GLN A 22 -14.00 3.66 26.24
N ASP A 23 -13.87 2.33 26.32
CA ASP A 23 -14.85 1.38 25.77
C ASP A 23 -15.78 0.82 26.86
N VAL A 24 -17.08 0.72 26.54
CA VAL A 24 -18.05 0.01 27.36
C VAL A 24 -17.71 -1.48 27.36
N ASN A 25 -17.23 -1.99 28.49
CA ASN A 25 -17.03 -3.42 28.70
C ASN A 25 -18.30 -4.02 29.29
N PRO A 26 -19.01 -4.89 28.55
CA PRO A 26 -20.22 -5.50 29.06
C PRO A 26 -19.88 -6.66 29.99
N GLU A 27 -20.28 -6.55 31.25
CA GLU A 27 -20.06 -7.61 32.25
C GLU A 27 -20.89 -8.88 31.96
N ASP A 28 -21.97 -8.76 31.16
CA ASP A 28 -22.95 -9.81 30.85
C ASP A 28 -22.75 -10.49 29.48
N ILE A 29 -21.67 -10.17 28.76
CA ILE A 29 -21.38 -10.72 27.42
C ILE A 29 -19.98 -11.33 27.39
N GLU A 30 -19.91 -12.65 27.43
CA GLU A 30 -18.64 -13.37 27.38
C GLU A 30 -18.01 -13.35 25.97
N GLU A 31 -18.81 -13.62 24.93
CA GLU A 31 -18.38 -13.66 23.53
C GLU A 31 -19.47 -13.12 22.59
N ALA A 32 -19.16 -12.07 21.82
CA ALA A 32 -20.03 -11.57 20.76
C ALA A 32 -19.23 -10.81 19.70
N ASP A 33 -19.78 -10.75 18.48
CA ASP A 33 -19.39 -9.74 17.48
C ASP A 33 -20.53 -8.74 17.33
N VAL A 34 -20.20 -7.45 17.31
CA VAL A 34 -21.16 -6.35 17.20
C VAL A 34 -20.98 -5.66 15.89
N PHE A 35 -22.02 -5.60 15.08
CA PHE A 35 -22.02 -4.93 13.79
C PHE A 35 -22.98 -3.75 13.81
N ALA A 36 -22.50 -2.60 13.37
CA ALA A 36 -23.35 -1.45 13.14
C ALA A 36 -23.08 -0.86 11.77
N ILE A 37 -24.13 -0.69 10.99
CA ILE A 37 -24.08 -0.08 9.67
C ILE A 37 -24.70 1.32 9.70
N GLU A 38 -23.99 2.27 9.09
CA GLU A 38 -24.48 3.61 8.76
C GLU A 38 -24.24 3.87 7.27
N MET A 39 -25.19 4.56 6.63
CA MET A 39 -25.15 4.87 5.21
C MET A 39 -25.49 6.34 4.98
N ASP A 40 -24.73 7.00 4.12
CA ASP A 40 -24.95 8.36 3.66
C ASP A 40 -24.30 8.58 2.29
N GLY A 41 -24.94 9.34 1.42
CA GLY A 41 -24.42 9.74 0.11
C GLY A 41 -24.02 8.57 -0.82
N GLY A 42 -24.63 7.38 -0.66
CA GLY A 42 -24.30 6.18 -1.43
C GLY A 42 -23.03 5.46 -0.95
N VAL A 43 -22.52 5.83 0.22
CA VAL A 43 -21.40 5.15 0.90
C VAL A 43 -21.91 4.52 2.18
N SER A 44 -21.43 3.32 2.51
CA SER A 44 -21.76 2.65 3.76
C SER A 44 -20.50 2.43 4.60
N CYS A 45 -20.68 2.44 5.93
CA CYS A 45 -19.67 2.03 6.89
C CYS A 45 -20.26 0.96 7.81
N VAL A 46 -19.63 -0.20 7.88
CA VAL A 46 -19.92 -1.24 8.86
C VAL A 46 -18.82 -1.25 9.90
N GLN A 47 -19.18 -0.83 11.13
CA GLN A 47 -18.30 -0.92 12.30
C GLN A 47 -18.46 -2.29 12.94
N VAL A 48 -17.34 -2.96 13.22
CA VAL A 48 -17.33 -4.27 13.90
C VAL A 48 -16.57 -4.15 15.22
N PHE A 49 -17.18 -4.60 16.33
CA PHE A 49 -16.48 -4.80 17.61
C PHE A 49 -16.38 -6.29 17.89
N PHE A 50 -15.25 -6.71 18.45
CA PHE A 50 -15.00 -8.09 18.86
C PHE A 50 -14.99 -8.18 20.38
N ILE A 51 -16.08 -8.72 20.98
CA ILE A 51 -16.15 -8.94 22.41
C ILE A 51 -15.68 -10.37 22.69
N ARG A 52 -14.66 -10.51 23.52
CA ARG A 52 -14.11 -11.80 23.98
C ARG A 52 -13.75 -11.71 25.46
N ALA A 53 -14.22 -12.70 26.23
CA ALA A 53 -14.05 -12.74 27.68
C ALA A 53 -14.52 -11.43 28.38
N GLY A 54 -15.69 -10.91 27.97
CA GLY A 54 -16.26 -9.68 28.53
C GLY A 54 -15.52 -8.38 28.17
N GLN A 55 -14.53 -8.43 27.29
CA GLN A 55 -13.73 -7.26 26.90
C GLN A 55 -13.79 -7.00 25.39
N ASN A 56 -13.71 -5.74 25.00
CA ASN A 56 -13.57 -5.34 23.60
C ASN A 56 -12.12 -5.55 23.14
N TRP A 57 -11.91 -6.54 22.27
CA TRP A 57 -10.61 -6.91 21.71
C TRP A 57 -10.21 -6.09 20.49
N GLY A 58 -11.06 -5.22 20.02
CA GLY A 58 -10.77 -4.34 18.93
C GLY A 58 -12.00 -3.91 18.14
N ALA A 59 -11.80 -2.88 17.37
CA ALA A 59 -12.81 -2.27 16.52
C ALA A 59 -12.26 -2.08 15.11
N THR A 60 -13.04 -2.42 14.08
CA THR A 60 -12.68 -2.23 12.68
C THR A 60 -13.82 -1.60 11.91
N ALA A 61 -13.52 -0.61 11.07
CA ALA A 61 -14.46 -0.02 10.14
C ALA A 61 -14.24 -0.62 8.74
N HIS A 62 -15.32 -1.02 8.10
CA HIS A 62 -15.36 -1.57 6.75
C HIS A 62 -16.27 -0.70 5.88
N TYR A 63 -15.91 -0.54 4.61
CA TYR A 63 -16.67 0.24 3.63
C TYR A 63 -17.03 -0.68 2.46
N PRO A 64 -18.09 -1.51 2.61
CA PRO A 64 -18.51 -2.43 1.55
C PRO A 64 -19.01 -1.63 0.33
N ARG A 65 -18.70 -2.15 -0.86
CA ARG A 65 -19.27 -1.62 -2.11
C ARG A 65 -20.65 -2.21 -2.30
N HIS A 66 -21.59 -1.37 -2.67
CA HIS A 66 -22.98 -1.74 -2.89
C HIS A 66 -23.63 -0.86 -3.98
N GLU A 67 -24.74 -1.27 -4.50
CA GLU A 67 -25.55 -0.46 -5.39
C GLU A 67 -26.25 0.66 -4.59
N ARG A 68 -26.54 1.76 -5.26
CA ARG A 68 -27.03 2.99 -4.62
C ARG A 68 -28.39 2.84 -3.98
N GLU A 69 -29.21 1.94 -4.54
CA GLU A 69 -30.58 1.67 -4.16
C GLU A 69 -30.70 0.65 -3.01
N GLN A 70 -29.60 -0.07 -2.67
CA GLN A 70 -29.61 -1.07 -1.61
C GLN A 70 -29.82 -0.44 -0.24
N THR A 71 -30.65 -1.10 0.56
CA THR A 71 -30.93 -0.71 1.95
C THR A 71 -29.80 -1.11 2.88
N PRO A 72 -29.66 -0.47 4.06
CA PRO A 72 -28.67 -0.88 5.06
C PRO A 72 -28.83 -2.35 5.49
N GLU A 73 -30.06 -2.85 5.52
CA GLU A 73 -30.39 -4.23 5.88
C GLU A 73 -29.87 -5.22 4.84
N GLU A 74 -30.01 -4.94 3.55
CA GLU A 74 -29.47 -5.74 2.43
C GLU A 74 -27.94 -5.73 2.41
N VAL A 75 -27.33 -4.54 2.56
CA VAL A 75 -25.87 -4.39 2.59
C VAL A 75 -25.29 -5.15 3.77
N LEU A 76 -25.94 -5.07 4.96
CA LEU A 76 -25.47 -5.79 6.14
C LEU A 76 -25.59 -7.30 5.97
N SER A 77 -26.66 -7.79 5.32
CA SER A 77 -26.86 -9.21 4.99
C SER A 77 -25.69 -9.74 4.16
N ALA A 78 -25.40 -9.09 3.03
CA ALA A 78 -24.30 -9.47 2.15
C ALA A 78 -22.93 -9.40 2.88
N PHE A 79 -22.74 -8.35 3.69
CA PHE A 79 -21.52 -8.17 4.46
C PHE A 79 -21.31 -9.29 5.48
N LEU A 80 -22.33 -9.67 6.25
CA LEU A 80 -22.23 -10.74 7.27
C LEU A 80 -21.85 -12.08 6.64
N VAL A 81 -22.49 -12.46 5.53
CA VAL A 81 -22.18 -13.69 4.81
C VAL A 81 -20.72 -13.70 4.35
N GLN A 82 -20.27 -12.61 3.73
CA GLN A 82 -18.89 -12.49 3.26
C GLN A 82 -17.88 -12.43 4.42
N PHE A 83 -18.22 -11.75 5.50
CA PHE A 83 -17.35 -11.58 6.66
C PHE A 83 -17.04 -12.91 7.34
N TYR A 84 -18.06 -13.77 7.46
CA TYR A 84 -17.91 -15.08 8.07
C TYR A 84 -17.52 -16.19 7.08
N ASP A 85 -17.31 -15.88 5.80
CA ASP A 85 -16.85 -16.91 4.83
C ASP A 85 -15.55 -17.60 5.28
N LYS A 86 -14.60 -16.83 5.81
CA LYS A 86 -13.28 -17.34 6.25
C LYS A 86 -13.06 -17.26 7.77
N ARG A 87 -14.11 -16.99 8.55
CA ARG A 87 -14.02 -16.82 10.01
C ARG A 87 -15.08 -17.64 10.71
N PRO A 88 -14.76 -18.24 11.87
CA PRO A 88 -15.78 -18.89 12.69
C PRO A 88 -16.68 -17.83 13.34
N PRO A 89 -18.00 -17.93 13.26
CA PRO A 89 -18.91 -17.02 13.95
C PRO A 89 -18.96 -17.30 15.44
N PRO A 90 -19.11 -16.25 16.30
CA PRO A 90 -19.39 -16.41 17.73
C PRO A 90 -20.82 -16.93 17.96
N LYS A 91 -21.17 -17.26 19.22
CA LYS A 91 -22.53 -17.64 19.58
C LYS A 91 -23.53 -16.50 19.42
N LEU A 92 -23.08 -15.25 19.58
CA LEU A 92 -23.94 -14.07 19.58
C LEU A 92 -23.39 -13.02 18.59
N ILE A 93 -24.25 -12.59 17.70
CA ILE A 93 -24.02 -11.48 16.76
C ILE A 93 -25.05 -10.40 17.05
N LEU A 94 -24.57 -9.22 17.47
CA LEU A 94 -25.41 -8.07 17.77
C LEU A 94 -25.38 -7.10 16.59
N VAL A 95 -26.54 -6.56 16.21
CA VAL A 95 -26.66 -5.66 15.06
C VAL A 95 -27.49 -4.43 15.39
N ASN A 96 -27.19 -3.26 14.76
CA ASN A 96 -28.06 -2.07 14.89
C ASN A 96 -29.26 -2.09 13.93
N LYS A 97 -29.12 -2.76 12.81
CA LYS A 97 -30.16 -3.04 11.81
C LYS A 97 -30.28 -4.53 11.65
N LEU A 98 -31.50 -5.05 11.68
CA LEU A 98 -31.70 -6.46 11.44
C LEU A 98 -31.45 -6.74 9.95
N PRO A 99 -30.48 -7.63 9.61
CA PRO A 99 -30.20 -7.92 8.22
C PRO A 99 -31.42 -8.57 7.54
N ASP A 100 -31.56 -8.33 6.25
CA ASP A 100 -32.54 -9.03 5.44
C ASP A 100 -32.30 -10.55 5.55
N GLN A 101 -33.35 -11.32 5.71
CA GLN A 101 -33.28 -12.79 5.91
C GLN A 101 -32.39 -13.19 7.12
N ALA A 102 -32.49 -12.47 8.24
CA ALA A 102 -31.67 -12.69 9.44
C ALA A 102 -31.72 -14.14 9.95
N GLU A 103 -32.88 -14.80 9.88
CA GLU A 103 -33.04 -16.20 10.29
C GLU A 103 -32.24 -17.13 9.39
N LEU A 104 -32.32 -16.96 8.07
CA LEU A 104 -31.56 -17.76 7.11
C LEU A 104 -30.05 -17.58 7.28
N ILE A 105 -29.59 -16.35 7.57
CA ILE A 105 -28.19 -16.08 7.87
C ILE A 105 -27.77 -16.78 9.17
N ALA A 106 -28.60 -16.73 10.21
CA ALA A 106 -28.32 -17.40 11.48
C ALA A 106 -28.17 -18.91 11.28
N ASP A 107 -29.12 -19.55 10.54
CA ASP A 107 -29.10 -20.98 10.22
C ASP A 107 -27.85 -21.39 9.43
N ALA A 108 -27.46 -20.58 8.42
CA ALA A 108 -26.24 -20.82 7.64
C ALA A 108 -24.97 -20.71 8.49
N LEU A 109 -24.94 -19.75 9.42
CA LEU A 109 -23.82 -19.58 10.34
C LEU A 109 -23.78 -20.69 11.41
N GLU A 110 -24.92 -21.18 11.84
CA GLU A 110 -25.06 -22.33 12.75
C GLU A 110 -24.50 -23.61 12.12
N LEU A 111 -24.85 -23.89 10.87
CA LEU A 111 -24.30 -25.03 10.10
C LEU A 111 -22.76 -24.93 10.02
N LYS A 112 -22.26 -23.74 9.76
CA LYS A 112 -20.80 -23.50 9.68
C LYS A 112 -20.10 -23.65 11.03
N ALA A 113 -20.71 -23.17 12.10
CA ALA A 113 -20.14 -23.19 13.46
C ALA A 113 -20.26 -24.56 14.14
N GLY A 114 -21.18 -25.43 13.69
CA GLY A 114 -21.56 -26.65 14.39
C GLY A 114 -22.22 -26.39 15.76
N ARG A 115 -22.73 -25.19 15.99
CA ARG A 115 -23.37 -24.74 17.23
C ARG A 115 -24.32 -23.58 16.95
N LYS A 116 -25.29 -23.37 17.83
CA LYS A 116 -26.26 -22.30 17.71
C LYS A 116 -25.60 -20.92 17.60
N VAL A 117 -26.02 -20.15 16.61
CA VAL A 117 -25.61 -18.76 16.36
C VAL A 117 -26.84 -17.87 16.38
N GLU A 118 -26.85 -16.86 17.22
CA GLU A 118 -27.95 -15.91 17.35
C GLU A 118 -27.57 -14.58 16.71
N VAL A 119 -28.37 -14.11 15.75
CA VAL A 119 -28.27 -12.75 15.19
C VAL A 119 -29.39 -11.92 15.80
N ARG A 120 -29.03 -10.86 16.55
CA ARG A 120 -29.99 -10.13 17.36
C ARG A 120 -29.79 -8.63 17.31
N ARG A 121 -30.89 -7.89 17.17
CA ARG A 121 -30.95 -6.45 17.42
C ARG A 121 -31.45 -6.22 18.86
N PRO A 122 -30.58 -5.76 19.77
CA PRO A 122 -31.00 -5.55 21.17
C PRO A 122 -31.77 -4.25 21.31
N GLU A 123 -32.80 -4.28 22.16
CA GLU A 123 -33.66 -3.12 22.41
C GLU A 123 -33.34 -2.37 23.69
N ARG A 124 -32.62 -3.01 24.65
CA ARG A 124 -32.31 -2.45 25.98
C ARG A 124 -31.06 -3.07 26.60
N GLY A 125 -30.51 -2.40 27.61
CA GLY A 125 -29.38 -2.88 28.42
C GLY A 125 -28.03 -2.75 27.73
N SER A 126 -26.99 -3.31 28.35
CA SER A 126 -25.59 -3.25 27.91
C SER A 126 -25.38 -3.66 26.44
N LYS A 127 -26.15 -4.62 25.94
CA LYS A 127 -26.11 -5.04 24.52
C LYS A 127 -26.54 -3.92 23.58
N LYS A 128 -27.59 -3.16 23.94
CA LYS A 128 -28.03 -2.01 23.17
C LYS A 128 -27.00 -0.88 23.21
N ASP A 129 -26.38 -0.65 24.36
CA ASP A 129 -25.38 0.40 24.54
C ASP A 129 -24.16 0.12 23.66
N LEU A 130 -23.68 -1.12 23.58
CA LEU A 130 -22.61 -1.54 22.66
C LEU A 130 -22.97 -1.31 21.18
N VAL A 131 -24.17 -1.69 20.78
CA VAL A 131 -24.63 -1.51 19.41
C VAL A 131 -24.80 -0.02 19.10
N THR A 132 -25.26 0.78 20.05
CA THR A 132 -25.38 2.24 19.90
C THR A 132 -24.00 2.90 19.77
N GLN A 133 -23.02 2.46 20.55
CA GLN A 133 -21.64 2.91 20.44
C GLN A 133 -21.03 2.53 19.10
N ALA A 134 -21.24 1.29 18.64
CA ALA A 134 -20.76 0.85 17.33
C ALA A 134 -21.42 1.66 16.19
N ALA A 135 -22.70 1.99 16.28
CA ALA A 135 -23.40 2.83 15.31
C ALA A 135 -22.84 4.27 15.30
N ARG A 136 -22.58 4.85 16.46
CA ARG A 136 -21.92 6.15 16.54
C ARG A 136 -20.54 6.14 15.89
N ASN A 137 -19.74 5.11 16.17
CA ASN A 137 -18.41 4.97 15.57
C ASN A 137 -18.51 4.76 14.04
N ALA A 138 -19.52 4.03 13.56
CA ALA A 138 -19.80 3.88 12.13
C ALA A 138 -20.12 5.24 11.48
N GLY A 139 -20.99 6.04 12.10
CA GLY A 139 -21.35 7.38 11.62
C GLY A 139 -20.16 8.33 11.59
N GLU A 140 -19.35 8.35 12.64
CA GLU A 140 -18.13 9.16 12.68
C GLU A 140 -17.10 8.72 11.63
N ALA A 141 -16.92 7.40 11.43
CA ALA A 141 -16.03 6.87 10.42
C ALA A 141 -16.54 7.18 9.00
N LEU A 142 -17.84 7.09 8.77
CA LEU A 142 -18.49 7.44 7.51
C LEU A 142 -18.33 8.95 7.20
N SER A 143 -18.60 9.81 8.19
CA SER A 143 -18.43 11.27 8.03
C SER A 143 -16.97 11.63 7.68
N ARG A 144 -15.99 11.02 8.33
CA ARG A 144 -14.57 11.21 7.97
C ARG A 144 -14.30 10.76 6.53
N LYS A 145 -14.80 9.57 6.15
CA LYS A 145 -14.62 9.03 4.79
C LYS A 145 -15.23 9.93 3.73
N LEU A 146 -16.44 10.45 3.95
CA LEU A 146 -17.10 11.39 3.04
C LEU A 146 -16.34 12.71 2.93
N ALA A 147 -15.86 13.26 4.05
CA ALA A 147 -15.06 14.48 4.05
C ALA A 147 -13.71 14.28 3.31
N GLU A 148 -13.05 13.15 3.52
CA GLU A 148 -11.83 12.77 2.79
C GLU A 148 -12.11 12.66 1.28
N THR A 149 -13.20 12.00 0.89
CA THR A 149 -13.59 11.84 -0.51
C THR A 149 -13.92 13.18 -1.15
N ALA A 150 -14.67 14.05 -0.47
CA ALA A 150 -14.99 15.40 -0.97
C ALA A 150 -13.73 16.26 -1.13
N SER A 151 -12.79 16.16 -0.18
CA SER A 151 -11.50 16.84 -0.28
C SER A 151 -10.67 16.29 -1.46
N GLN A 152 -10.62 14.97 -1.62
CA GLN A 152 -9.93 14.32 -2.73
C GLN A 152 -10.52 14.76 -4.09
N THR A 153 -11.85 14.81 -4.21
CA THR A 153 -12.52 15.23 -5.45
C THR A 153 -12.16 16.68 -5.81
N ARG A 154 -12.12 17.59 -4.82
CA ARG A 154 -11.67 18.97 -5.04
C ARG A 154 -10.23 19.05 -5.52
N LEU A 155 -9.33 18.27 -4.89
CA LEU A 155 -7.92 18.24 -5.28
C LEU A 155 -7.74 17.71 -6.70
N LEU A 156 -8.48 16.68 -7.12
CA LEU A 156 -8.44 16.17 -8.49
C LEU A 156 -8.98 17.18 -9.51
N ALA A 157 -10.03 17.94 -9.16
CA ALA A 157 -10.51 19.04 -10.00
C ALA A 157 -9.46 20.17 -10.13
N GLU A 158 -8.73 20.48 -9.05
CA GLU A 158 -7.61 21.41 -9.10
C GLU A 158 -6.44 20.87 -9.94
N VAL A 159 -6.12 19.57 -9.85
CA VAL A 159 -5.13 18.92 -10.73
C VAL A 159 -5.53 19.06 -12.19
N ALA A 160 -6.80 18.79 -12.53
CA ALA A 160 -7.31 18.98 -13.90
C ALA A 160 -7.12 20.41 -14.37
N LYS A 161 -7.47 21.39 -13.54
CA LYS A 161 -7.31 22.82 -13.86
C LYS A 161 -5.85 23.21 -14.06
N VAL A 162 -4.95 22.76 -13.16
CA VAL A 162 -3.51 23.08 -13.20
C VAL A 162 -2.84 22.50 -14.45
N PHE A 163 -3.20 21.28 -14.81
CA PHE A 163 -2.62 20.59 -15.96
C PHE A 163 -3.47 20.64 -17.22
N GLU A 164 -4.54 21.46 -17.24
CA GLU A 164 -5.44 21.65 -18.39
C GLU A 164 -6.01 20.33 -18.92
N LEU A 165 -6.41 19.42 -18.00
CA LEU A 165 -7.07 18.18 -18.37
C LEU A 165 -8.55 18.44 -18.65
N GLU A 166 -9.15 17.69 -19.55
CA GLU A 166 -10.59 17.83 -19.89
C GLU A 166 -11.51 17.49 -18.71
N THR A 167 -11.09 16.47 -17.92
CA THR A 167 -11.83 16.00 -16.75
C THR A 167 -10.89 15.76 -15.59
N PRO A 168 -11.39 15.77 -14.33
CA PRO A 168 -10.61 15.31 -13.18
C PRO A 168 -10.10 13.88 -13.41
N PRO A 169 -8.79 13.60 -13.18
CA PRO A 169 -8.23 12.30 -13.48
C PRO A 169 -8.78 11.22 -12.54
N GLU A 170 -9.24 10.11 -13.10
CA GLU A 170 -9.66 8.92 -12.37
C GLU A 170 -8.46 8.00 -12.06
N ARG A 171 -7.41 8.08 -12.91
CA ARG A 171 -6.19 7.29 -12.72
C ARG A 171 -4.95 8.15 -12.95
N ILE A 172 -4.19 8.35 -11.87
CA ILE A 172 -2.88 8.99 -11.90
C ILE A 172 -1.83 7.92 -11.64
N GLU A 173 -0.86 7.77 -12.55
CA GLU A 173 0.31 6.92 -12.34
C GLU A 173 1.53 7.79 -12.05
N ILE A 174 2.23 7.50 -10.96
CA ILE A 174 3.39 8.26 -10.51
C ILE A 174 4.61 7.35 -10.56
N TYR A 175 5.68 7.82 -11.20
CA TYR A 175 6.90 7.07 -11.44
C TYR A 175 8.11 7.69 -10.77
N ASP A 176 8.89 6.86 -10.10
CA ASP A 176 10.20 7.20 -9.57
C ASP A 176 11.17 6.03 -9.78
N ASN A 177 12.42 6.36 -10.05
CA ASN A 177 13.50 5.40 -10.17
C ASN A 177 14.39 5.46 -8.93
N SER A 178 14.79 4.30 -8.47
CA SER A 178 15.74 4.20 -7.36
C SER A 178 16.84 3.21 -7.70
N HIS A 179 18.09 3.60 -7.43
CA HIS A 179 19.26 2.75 -7.56
C HIS A 179 20.14 2.85 -6.31
N ILE A 180 20.87 1.80 -5.99
CA ILE A 180 21.89 1.83 -4.94
C ILE A 180 23.23 1.54 -5.60
N GLN A 181 24.11 2.55 -5.63
CA GLN A 181 25.51 2.41 -6.11
C GLN A 181 25.64 1.59 -7.39
N GLY A 182 24.73 1.80 -8.36
CA GLY A 182 24.77 1.15 -9.65
C GLY A 182 24.31 -0.30 -9.73
N THR A 183 23.85 -0.89 -8.62
CA THR A 183 23.34 -2.28 -8.63
C THR A 183 21.85 -2.36 -8.24
N ASN A 184 21.13 -3.31 -8.85
CA ASN A 184 19.71 -3.57 -8.56
C ASN A 184 18.77 -2.38 -8.82
N ALA A 185 18.93 -1.69 -9.94
CA ALA A 185 18.06 -0.61 -10.38
C ALA A 185 16.59 -1.06 -10.45
N VAL A 186 15.69 -0.26 -9.89
CA VAL A 186 14.24 -0.55 -9.82
C VAL A 186 13.47 0.71 -10.13
N GLY A 187 12.54 0.63 -11.09
CA GLY A 187 11.51 1.63 -11.26
C GLY A 187 10.29 1.31 -10.38
N GLY A 188 9.78 2.32 -9.70
CA GLY A 188 8.56 2.26 -8.91
C GLY A 188 7.41 2.95 -9.63
N MET A 189 6.22 2.32 -9.64
CA MET A 189 4.98 2.93 -10.07
C MET A 189 3.97 2.85 -8.93
N VAL A 190 3.45 3.99 -8.52
CA VAL A 190 2.28 4.07 -7.63
C VAL A 190 1.08 4.58 -8.40
N VAL A 191 -0.11 4.26 -7.93
CA VAL A 191 -1.37 4.64 -8.57
C VAL A 191 -2.27 5.32 -7.57
N ALA A 192 -2.88 6.42 -7.99
CA ALA A 192 -3.87 7.16 -7.21
C ALA A 192 -5.10 7.46 -8.06
N GLY A 193 -6.23 7.71 -7.40
CA GLY A 193 -7.50 8.06 -8.04
C GLY A 193 -8.45 8.74 -7.06
N PRO A 194 -9.77 8.78 -7.35
CA PRO A 194 -10.78 9.46 -6.52
C PRO A 194 -10.83 8.98 -5.06
N GLU A 195 -10.55 7.72 -4.82
CA GLU A 195 -10.52 7.13 -3.48
C GLU A 195 -9.13 7.23 -2.79
N GLY A 196 -8.18 7.95 -3.39
CA GLY A 196 -6.80 8.05 -2.92
C GLY A 196 -5.87 7.03 -3.56
N PHE A 197 -4.91 6.50 -2.79
CA PHE A 197 -3.92 5.56 -3.31
C PHE A 197 -4.48 4.15 -3.55
N ILE A 198 -4.29 3.63 -4.78
CA ILE A 198 -4.74 2.29 -5.22
C ILE A 198 -3.57 1.30 -5.07
N LYS A 199 -3.30 0.84 -3.86
CA LYS A 199 -2.11 0.05 -3.51
C LYS A 199 -1.97 -1.28 -4.25
N ASN A 200 -3.07 -1.94 -4.60
CA ASN A 200 -3.07 -3.19 -5.38
C ASN A 200 -2.63 -2.98 -6.85
N ALA A 201 -2.69 -1.75 -7.33
CA ALA A 201 -2.22 -1.36 -8.66
C ALA A 201 -0.74 -0.95 -8.70
N TYR A 202 -0.06 -0.84 -7.56
CA TYR A 202 1.37 -0.50 -7.51
C TYR A 202 2.21 -1.56 -8.20
N ARG A 203 3.26 -1.13 -8.90
CA ARG A 203 4.18 -2.04 -9.60
C ARG A 203 5.63 -1.68 -9.33
N LYS A 204 6.48 -2.70 -9.45
CA LYS A 204 7.94 -2.59 -9.43
C LYS A 204 8.49 -3.16 -10.71
N PHE A 205 9.36 -2.42 -11.34
CA PHE A 205 10.02 -2.80 -12.57
C PHE A 205 11.50 -3.03 -12.27
N ASN A 206 11.93 -4.27 -12.24
CA ASN A 206 13.36 -4.58 -12.23
C ASN A 206 13.90 -4.20 -13.61
N ILE A 207 14.93 -3.37 -13.66
CA ILE A 207 15.61 -3.01 -14.89
C ILE A 207 16.35 -4.28 -15.39
N LYS A 208 16.10 -4.64 -16.64
CA LYS A 208 16.61 -5.86 -17.26
C LYS A 208 17.62 -5.56 -18.36
N ASP A 209 17.55 -4.37 -18.95
CA ASP A 209 18.43 -3.94 -20.00
C ASP A 209 19.85 -3.74 -19.46
N THR A 210 20.75 -4.62 -19.86
CA THR A 210 22.15 -4.61 -19.43
C THR A 210 22.98 -3.54 -20.14
N SER A 211 22.44 -2.89 -21.16
CA SER A 211 23.09 -1.77 -21.85
C SER A 211 22.93 -0.44 -21.12
N ILE A 212 22.01 -0.37 -20.13
CA ILE A 212 21.80 0.80 -19.30
C ILE A 212 22.94 0.88 -18.27
N GLU A 213 23.73 1.93 -18.33
CA GLU A 213 24.81 2.16 -17.40
C GLU A 213 24.30 2.36 -15.96
N PRO A 214 25.06 1.94 -14.94
CA PRO A 214 24.73 2.22 -13.55
C PRO A 214 24.59 3.73 -13.30
N GLY A 215 23.39 4.19 -12.90
CA GLY A 215 23.10 5.61 -12.65
C GLY A 215 22.49 6.36 -13.85
N ASP A 216 22.24 5.69 -14.98
CA ASP A 216 21.45 6.27 -16.08
C ASP A 216 19.95 6.23 -15.76
N ASP A 217 19.50 7.23 -15.00
CA ASP A 217 18.09 7.39 -14.62
C ASP A 217 17.17 7.57 -15.83
N TYR A 218 17.67 8.13 -16.93
CA TYR A 218 16.91 8.31 -18.17
C TYR A 218 16.69 6.97 -18.89
N GLY A 219 17.72 6.15 -19.00
CA GLY A 219 17.65 4.81 -19.58
C GLY A 219 16.69 3.93 -18.78
N MET A 220 16.79 3.99 -17.46
CA MET A 220 15.88 3.27 -16.56
C MET A 220 14.42 3.69 -16.77
N MET A 221 14.15 4.98 -16.85
CA MET A 221 12.80 5.50 -17.07
C MET A 221 12.26 5.11 -18.44
N ARG A 222 13.09 5.15 -19.50
CA ARG A 222 12.73 4.66 -20.85
C ARG A 222 12.30 3.20 -20.81
N GLU A 223 13.05 2.32 -20.15
CA GLU A 223 12.69 0.89 -20.04
C GLU A 223 11.36 0.70 -19.31
N VAL A 224 11.17 1.36 -18.18
CA VAL A 224 9.95 1.26 -17.37
C VAL A 224 8.74 1.68 -18.18
N MET A 225 8.80 2.85 -18.82
CA MET A 225 7.69 3.40 -19.60
C MET A 225 7.36 2.54 -20.80
N ARG A 226 8.36 2.10 -21.58
CA ARG A 226 8.14 1.20 -22.71
C ARG A 226 7.43 -0.09 -22.28
N ARG A 227 7.90 -0.72 -21.21
CA ARG A 227 7.30 -1.99 -20.72
C ARG A 227 5.88 -1.79 -20.19
N ARG A 228 5.63 -0.69 -19.49
CA ARG A 228 4.30 -0.40 -18.94
C ARG A 228 3.29 -0.11 -20.03
N PHE A 229 3.65 0.78 -20.97
CA PHE A 229 2.73 1.21 -22.00
C PHE A 229 2.56 0.18 -23.13
N SER A 230 3.59 -0.58 -23.49
CA SER A 230 3.42 -1.73 -24.40
C SER A 230 2.42 -2.74 -23.86
N ARG A 231 2.45 -2.98 -22.54
CA ARG A 231 1.46 -3.84 -21.91
C ARG A 231 0.06 -3.21 -21.91
N ALA A 232 -0.06 -1.91 -21.63
CA ALA A 232 -1.34 -1.22 -21.62
C ALA A 232 -1.99 -1.18 -23.03
N LEU A 233 -1.19 -0.97 -24.07
CA LEU A 233 -1.64 -1.06 -25.46
C LEU A 233 -2.22 -2.45 -25.77
N LYS A 234 -1.51 -3.51 -25.40
CA LYS A 234 -1.97 -4.88 -25.57
C LYS A 234 -3.27 -5.17 -24.81
N GLU A 235 -3.36 -4.75 -23.52
CA GLU A 235 -4.58 -4.88 -22.71
C GLU A 235 -5.77 -4.14 -23.35
N ARG A 236 -5.52 -2.99 -23.99
CA ARG A 236 -6.52 -2.20 -24.71
C ARG A 236 -6.98 -2.89 -26.01
N GLU A 237 -6.07 -3.47 -26.79
CA GLU A 237 -6.38 -4.24 -28.00
C GLU A 237 -7.19 -5.50 -27.68
N GLU A 238 -6.92 -6.16 -26.57
CA GLU A 238 -7.63 -7.36 -26.10
C GLU A 238 -9.01 -7.05 -25.48
N GLY A 239 -9.40 -5.78 -25.36
CA GLY A 239 -10.66 -5.37 -24.73
C GLY A 239 -10.73 -5.62 -23.22
N ASN A 240 -9.60 -5.92 -22.60
CA ASN A 240 -9.46 -6.23 -21.18
C ASN A 240 -9.37 -4.94 -20.32
N GLY A 241 -10.42 -4.14 -20.27
CA GLY A 241 -10.55 -3.00 -19.36
C GLY A 241 -9.40 -1.99 -19.45
N THR A 242 -9.65 -0.72 -19.25
CA THR A 242 -8.61 0.30 -19.42
C THR A 242 -7.89 0.58 -18.12
N ASN A 243 -6.71 -0.01 -17.95
CA ASN A 243 -5.73 0.49 -16.98
C ASN A 243 -4.91 1.68 -17.56
N TRP A 244 -5.47 2.41 -18.53
CA TRP A 244 -4.82 3.57 -19.13
C TRP A 244 -4.83 4.75 -18.15
N PRO A 245 -3.70 5.43 -17.90
CA PRO A 245 -3.68 6.58 -17.01
C PRO A 245 -4.21 7.85 -17.69
N ASP A 246 -4.98 8.66 -16.97
CA ASP A 246 -5.39 10.00 -17.38
C ASP A 246 -4.25 11.00 -17.21
N LEU A 247 -3.37 10.74 -16.23
CA LEU A 247 -2.21 11.54 -15.92
C LEU A 247 -1.03 10.67 -15.50
N VAL A 248 0.12 10.90 -16.10
CA VAL A 248 1.42 10.35 -15.70
C VAL A 248 2.25 11.45 -15.05
N LEU A 249 2.64 11.22 -13.80
CA LEU A 249 3.51 12.11 -13.04
C LEU A 249 4.89 11.45 -12.88
N ILE A 250 5.96 12.15 -13.27
CA ILE A 250 7.33 11.65 -13.27
C ILE A 250 8.13 12.43 -12.22
N ASP A 251 8.73 11.75 -11.23
CA ASP A 251 9.68 12.39 -10.30
C ASP A 251 10.97 12.67 -11.06
N GLY A 252 11.13 13.93 -11.46
CA GLY A 252 12.31 14.35 -12.23
C GLY A 252 12.09 15.65 -13.00
N GLY A 253 13.15 16.10 -13.69
CA GLY A 253 13.13 17.33 -14.47
C GLY A 253 12.78 17.13 -15.95
N LEU A 254 13.00 18.18 -16.72
CA LEU A 254 12.74 18.21 -18.16
C LEU A 254 13.45 17.06 -18.93
N GLY A 255 14.68 16.69 -18.51
CA GLY A 255 15.42 15.61 -19.16
C GLY A 255 14.72 14.25 -19.04
N GLN A 256 14.13 13.95 -17.86
CA GLN A 256 13.36 12.72 -17.67
C GLN A 256 12.03 12.75 -18.45
N LEU A 257 11.36 13.91 -18.50
CA LEU A 257 10.16 14.07 -19.33
C LEU A 257 10.45 13.78 -20.80
N ASN A 258 11.55 14.34 -21.35
CA ASN A 258 11.94 14.12 -22.74
C ASN A 258 12.28 12.64 -23.02
N ALA A 259 12.97 11.97 -22.10
CA ALA A 259 13.28 10.56 -22.18
C ALA A 259 12.01 9.70 -22.21
N VAL A 260 10.98 10.08 -21.44
CA VAL A 260 9.66 9.41 -21.46
C VAL A 260 8.93 9.63 -22.78
N ILE A 261 8.89 10.86 -23.28
CA ILE A 261 8.27 11.19 -24.57
C ILE A 261 8.89 10.35 -25.69
N GLU A 262 10.23 10.33 -25.76
CA GLU A 262 10.97 9.53 -26.74
C GLU A 262 10.65 8.03 -26.65
N ALA A 263 10.64 7.47 -25.43
CA ALA A 263 10.35 6.07 -25.20
C ALA A 263 8.92 5.68 -25.62
N LEU A 264 7.95 6.56 -25.35
CA LEU A 264 6.54 6.35 -25.72
C LEU A 264 6.31 6.52 -27.23
N ALA A 265 6.94 7.52 -27.86
CA ALA A 265 6.88 7.69 -29.30
C ALA A 265 7.41 6.44 -30.05
N GLY A 266 8.45 5.78 -29.52
CA GLY A 266 9.00 4.54 -30.07
C GLY A 266 8.03 3.34 -30.07
N ILE A 267 6.90 3.43 -29.36
CA ILE A 267 5.83 2.42 -29.32
C ILE A 267 4.48 2.98 -29.80
N GLY A 268 4.49 4.15 -30.47
CA GLY A 268 3.31 4.76 -31.06
C GLY A 268 2.38 5.46 -30.08
N VAL A 269 2.87 5.83 -28.88
CA VAL A 269 2.12 6.62 -27.89
C VAL A 269 2.66 8.05 -27.89
N THR A 270 1.77 9.00 -28.06
CA THR A 270 2.10 10.43 -28.15
C THR A 270 1.58 11.21 -26.95
N PRO A 271 2.01 12.47 -26.74
CA PRO A 271 1.46 13.34 -25.70
C PRO A 271 -0.04 13.64 -25.83
N GLU A 272 -0.66 13.39 -26.98
CA GLU A 272 -2.10 13.48 -27.18
C GLU A 272 -2.84 12.26 -26.60
N ASP A 273 -2.17 11.12 -26.49
CA ASP A 273 -2.74 9.87 -25.97
C ASP A 273 -2.72 9.83 -24.43
N VAL A 274 -1.79 10.54 -23.79
CA VAL A 274 -1.63 10.55 -22.34
C VAL A 274 -1.02 11.85 -21.83
N ASN A 275 -1.61 12.42 -20.78
CA ASN A 275 -1.07 13.63 -20.16
C ASN A 275 0.21 13.31 -19.37
N LEU A 276 1.32 13.91 -19.78
CA LEU A 276 2.63 13.73 -19.16
C LEU A 276 3.03 14.99 -18.39
N VAL A 277 3.41 14.82 -17.13
CA VAL A 277 3.93 15.90 -16.29
C VAL A 277 5.16 15.39 -15.55
N SER A 278 6.22 16.15 -15.50
CA SER A 278 7.32 15.89 -14.58
C SER A 278 7.38 16.95 -13.48
N ILE A 279 7.81 16.53 -12.29
CA ILE A 279 7.95 17.35 -11.10
C ILE A 279 9.39 17.29 -10.60
N ALA A 280 10.11 18.41 -10.70
CA ALA A 280 11.46 18.54 -10.17
C ALA A 280 11.45 19.28 -8.83
N LYS A 281 12.32 18.88 -7.92
CA LYS A 281 12.62 19.64 -6.71
C LYS A 281 13.24 20.98 -7.09
N GLY A 282 12.88 22.05 -6.41
CA GLY A 282 13.48 23.36 -6.62
C GLY A 282 15.01 23.35 -6.44
N VAL A 283 15.68 24.37 -6.97
CA VAL A 283 17.16 24.49 -7.00
C VAL A 283 17.79 24.28 -5.61
N ASP A 284 17.14 24.73 -4.55
CA ASP A 284 17.61 24.61 -3.16
C ASP A 284 17.16 23.31 -2.47
N ARG A 285 16.53 22.37 -3.19
CA ARG A 285 15.93 21.14 -2.66
C ARG A 285 14.89 21.34 -1.54
N ASN A 286 14.39 22.57 -1.36
CA ASN A 286 13.37 22.92 -0.38
C ASN A 286 11.98 22.50 -0.89
N ALA A 287 11.19 21.91 -0.01
CA ALA A 287 9.77 21.63 -0.29
C ALA A 287 9.02 22.93 -0.53
N GLY A 288 8.08 22.93 -1.49
CA GLY A 288 7.27 24.09 -1.85
C GLY A 288 7.76 24.87 -3.06
N ARG A 289 8.95 24.59 -3.58
CA ARG A 289 9.54 25.25 -4.76
C ARG A 289 9.66 24.34 -5.97
N GLU A 290 8.81 23.32 -6.04
CA GLU A 290 8.77 22.38 -7.16
C GLU A 290 8.49 23.10 -8.47
N GLN A 291 9.14 22.63 -9.53
CA GLN A 291 8.93 23.07 -10.90
C GLN A 291 8.30 21.96 -11.71
N PHE A 292 7.24 22.29 -12.43
CA PHE A 292 6.48 21.38 -13.27
C PHE A 292 6.84 21.60 -14.74
N PHE A 293 6.94 20.50 -15.48
CA PHE A 293 7.24 20.50 -16.91
C PHE A 293 6.16 19.69 -17.63
N ARG A 294 5.69 20.20 -18.76
CA ARG A 294 4.72 19.56 -19.65
C ARG A 294 5.25 19.57 -21.09
N PRO A 295 4.90 18.61 -21.94
CA PRO A 295 5.29 18.61 -23.34
C PRO A 295 4.86 19.92 -24.04
N GLY A 296 5.81 20.57 -24.73
CA GLY A 296 5.53 21.78 -25.51
C GLY A 296 5.12 23.01 -24.70
N ARG A 297 5.25 23.02 -23.37
CA ARG A 297 4.87 24.14 -22.50
C ARG A 297 6.08 24.68 -21.74
N ALA A 298 6.04 25.97 -21.40
CA ALA A 298 7.05 26.55 -20.51
C ALA A 298 6.93 25.97 -19.09
N PRO A 299 8.04 25.76 -18.40
CA PRO A 299 8.04 25.32 -17.01
C PRO A 299 7.31 26.32 -16.11
N PHE A 300 6.58 25.83 -15.12
CA PHE A 300 5.83 26.67 -14.18
C PHE A 300 5.96 26.17 -12.75
N LYS A 301 5.55 27.02 -11.80
CA LYS A 301 5.50 26.71 -10.36
C LYS A 301 4.10 26.97 -9.86
N LEU A 302 3.73 26.27 -8.80
CA LEU A 302 2.50 26.53 -8.04
C LEU A 302 2.83 27.41 -6.82
N PRO A 303 1.86 28.15 -6.30
CA PRO A 303 2.01 28.86 -5.03
C PRO A 303 2.38 27.87 -3.91
N GLU A 304 3.33 28.24 -3.05
CA GLU A 304 3.83 27.37 -1.97
C GLU A 304 2.72 26.92 -1.00
N THR A 305 1.64 27.70 -0.88
CA THR A 305 0.47 27.41 -0.01
C THR A 305 -0.67 26.67 -0.73
N ALA A 306 -0.52 26.34 -2.01
CA ALA A 306 -1.59 25.73 -2.79
C ALA A 306 -1.87 24.29 -2.32
N PRO A 307 -3.12 23.94 -1.94
CA PRO A 307 -3.45 22.56 -1.53
C PRO A 307 -3.11 21.50 -2.59
N VAL A 308 -3.26 21.84 -3.87
CA VAL A 308 -2.90 20.94 -4.98
C VAL A 308 -1.40 20.66 -5.03
N LEU A 309 -0.52 21.61 -4.65
CA LEU A 309 0.90 21.39 -4.56
C LEU A 309 1.23 20.34 -3.50
N TYR A 310 0.66 20.45 -2.29
CA TYR A 310 0.83 19.46 -1.24
C TYR A 310 0.32 18.07 -1.66
N TYR A 311 -0.77 18.03 -2.40
CA TYR A 311 -1.30 16.78 -2.95
C TYR A 311 -0.30 16.14 -3.92
N LEU A 312 0.24 16.88 -4.88
CA LEU A 312 1.22 16.40 -5.85
C LEU A 312 2.54 15.98 -5.19
N GLN A 313 3.00 16.72 -4.18
CA GLN A 313 4.15 16.33 -3.35
C GLN A 313 3.90 14.99 -2.65
N ARG A 314 2.71 14.79 -2.05
CA ARG A 314 2.35 13.53 -1.41
C ARG A 314 2.33 12.36 -2.38
N LEU A 315 1.87 12.56 -3.62
CA LEU A 315 1.91 11.54 -4.67
C LEU A 315 3.36 11.17 -5.02
N ARG A 316 4.23 12.15 -5.23
CA ARG A 316 5.65 11.97 -5.51
C ARG A 316 6.36 11.25 -4.36
N ASP A 317 6.16 11.70 -3.13
CA ASP A 317 6.81 11.12 -1.96
C ASP A 317 6.39 9.66 -1.72
N GLU A 318 5.15 9.29 -2.07
CA GLU A 318 4.71 7.90 -2.03
C GLU A 318 5.44 7.05 -3.08
N ALA A 319 5.62 7.57 -4.32
CA ALA A 319 6.38 6.87 -5.35
C ALA A 319 7.83 6.65 -4.92
N HIS A 320 8.46 7.69 -4.38
CA HIS A 320 9.82 7.62 -3.84
C HIS A 320 9.93 6.60 -2.70
N ARG A 321 9.02 6.64 -1.74
CA ARG A 321 8.96 5.66 -0.64
C ARG A 321 8.79 4.22 -1.16
N TRP A 322 7.96 4.03 -2.19
CA TRP A 322 7.69 2.73 -2.80
C TRP A 322 8.92 2.19 -3.54
N ALA A 323 9.60 3.03 -4.33
CA ALA A 323 10.82 2.68 -5.04
C ALA A 323 11.94 2.28 -4.06
N ILE A 324 12.20 3.07 -3.01
CA ILE A 324 13.18 2.76 -1.95
C ILE A 324 12.81 1.50 -1.17
N GLY A 325 11.52 1.29 -0.86
CA GLY A 325 11.04 0.13 -0.12
C GLY A 325 11.35 -1.21 -0.83
N ALA A 326 11.50 -1.20 -2.16
CA ALA A 326 11.91 -2.36 -2.95
C ALA A 326 13.31 -2.84 -2.59
N HIS A 327 14.24 -1.92 -2.37
CA HIS A 327 15.62 -2.23 -2.02
C HIS A 327 15.74 -2.85 -0.62
N ARG A 328 14.94 -2.38 0.35
CA ARG A 328 14.91 -2.97 1.70
C ARG A 328 14.40 -4.42 1.66
N ALA A 329 13.37 -4.70 0.87
CA ALA A 329 12.83 -6.05 0.72
C ALA A 329 13.82 -6.99 0.01
N LYS A 330 14.50 -6.54 -1.05
CA LYS A 330 15.56 -7.32 -1.72
C LYS A 330 16.75 -7.61 -0.80
N ARG A 331 17.20 -6.64 0.00
CA ARG A 331 18.23 -6.86 1.01
C ARG A 331 17.82 -7.90 2.04
N SER A 332 16.59 -7.83 2.55
CA SER A 332 16.08 -8.82 3.51
C SER A 332 15.97 -10.23 2.91
N ALA A 333 15.65 -10.36 1.62
CA ALA A 333 15.60 -11.62 0.91
C ALA A 333 17.03 -12.18 0.64
N ALA A 334 17.97 -11.33 0.23
CA ALA A 334 19.37 -11.71 0.04
C ALA A 334 20.08 -12.10 1.36
N ILE A 335 19.60 -11.56 2.50
CA ILE A 335 20.06 -11.95 3.82
C ILE A 335 19.54 -13.36 4.21
N LYS A 336 18.37 -13.79 3.69
CA LYS A 336 17.77 -15.09 4.02
C LYS A 336 18.40 -16.26 3.25
N THR A 337 18.87 -16.05 2.01
CA THR A 337 19.51 -17.07 1.19
C THR A 337 20.73 -16.46 0.46
N SER A 338 21.90 -16.76 0.90
CA SER A 338 23.14 -16.21 0.32
C SER A 338 24.20 -17.30 0.20
N PRO A 339 24.99 -17.31 -0.90
CA PRO A 339 26.17 -18.15 -0.99
C PRO A 339 27.14 -18.01 0.18
N LEU A 340 27.05 -16.88 0.90
CA LEU A 340 27.83 -16.66 2.14
C LEU A 340 27.43 -17.61 3.28
N ASP A 341 26.28 -18.29 3.21
CA ASP A 341 25.83 -19.26 4.21
C ASP A 341 26.61 -20.59 4.11
N GLU A 342 27.28 -20.85 2.98
CA GLU A 342 28.08 -22.01 2.72
C GLU A 342 29.52 -21.88 3.25
N ILE A 343 29.89 -20.62 3.64
CA ILE A 343 31.25 -20.32 4.10
C ILE A 343 31.36 -20.52 5.61
N GLU A 344 32.18 -21.46 6.02
CA GLU A 344 32.44 -21.72 7.44
C GLU A 344 33.04 -20.51 8.15
N GLY A 345 32.41 -20.09 9.24
CA GLY A 345 32.77 -18.86 9.99
C GLY A 345 31.97 -17.61 9.61
N VAL A 346 31.15 -17.65 8.55
CA VAL A 346 30.25 -16.57 8.20
C VAL A 346 28.87 -16.82 8.81
N GLY A 347 28.71 -16.51 10.09
CA GLY A 347 27.42 -16.55 10.76
C GLY A 347 26.52 -15.32 10.41
N PRO A 348 25.26 -15.30 10.90
CA PRO A 348 24.27 -14.27 10.55
C PRO A 348 24.74 -12.83 10.75
N THR A 349 25.54 -12.57 11.78
CA THR A 349 26.06 -11.23 12.11
C THR A 349 27.11 -10.78 11.10
N ARG A 350 28.09 -11.64 10.79
CA ARG A 350 29.13 -11.34 9.80
C ARG A 350 28.58 -11.26 8.39
N LYS A 351 27.66 -12.15 8.03
CA LYS A 351 26.91 -12.08 6.77
C LYS A 351 26.20 -10.74 6.61
N LYS A 352 25.54 -10.26 7.66
CA LYS A 352 24.87 -8.95 7.65
C LYS A 352 25.87 -7.81 7.48
N ALA A 353 27.02 -7.86 8.15
CA ALA A 353 28.06 -6.85 8.03
C ALA A 353 28.67 -6.81 6.62
N LEU A 354 29.01 -7.98 6.05
CA LEU A 354 29.52 -8.13 4.68
C LEU A 354 28.51 -7.59 3.64
N LEU A 355 27.24 -8.00 3.74
CA LEU A 355 26.20 -7.52 2.82
C LEU A 355 25.88 -6.04 3.01
N HIS A 356 26.08 -5.51 4.20
CA HIS A 356 25.93 -4.06 4.45
C HIS A 356 27.07 -3.25 3.83
N HIS A 357 28.29 -3.75 3.91
CA HIS A 357 29.49 -3.08 3.38
C HIS A 357 29.55 -3.15 1.84
N PHE A 358 29.37 -4.34 1.27
CA PHE A 358 29.49 -4.59 -0.18
C PHE A 358 28.17 -4.58 -0.95
N GLY A 359 27.04 -4.36 -0.31
CA GLY A 359 25.71 -4.26 -0.91
C GLY A 359 25.08 -5.57 -1.37
N SER A 360 25.86 -6.59 -1.74
CA SER A 360 25.39 -7.91 -2.21
C SER A 360 26.46 -8.99 -2.07
N ALA A 361 26.04 -10.29 -2.12
CA ALA A 361 26.98 -11.41 -2.16
C ALA A 361 27.90 -11.35 -3.40
N LYS A 362 27.42 -10.81 -4.52
CA LYS A 362 28.24 -10.55 -5.72
C LYS A 362 29.25 -9.41 -5.49
N GLY A 363 28.94 -8.43 -4.67
CA GLY A 363 29.90 -7.42 -4.22
C GLY A 363 31.04 -8.05 -3.39
N VAL A 364 30.64 -8.91 -2.45
CA VAL A 364 31.60 -9.67 -1.61
C VAL A 364 32.49 -10.58 -2.47
N SER A 365 31.95 -11.27 -3.48
CA SER A 365 32.73 -12.16 -4.35
C SER A 365 33.77 -11.45 -5.21
N ARG A 366 33.66 -10.14 -5.42
CA ARG A 366 34.58 -9.32 -6.20
C ARG A 366 35.59 -8.57 -5.34
N ALA A 367 35.38 -8.54 -4.03
CA ALA A 367 36.22 -7.85 -3.08
C ALA A 367 37.56 -8.58 -2.91
N LYS A 368 38.66 -7.83 -2.73
CA LYS A 368 39.97 -8.39 -2.37
C LYS A 368 40.03 -8.71 -0.89
N VAL A 369 40.96 -9.53 -0.48
CA VAL A 369 41.16 -9.90 0.94
C VAL A 369 41.30 -8.65 1.82
N ALA A 370 42.04 -7.63 1.36
CA ALA A 370 42.21 -6.37 2.09
C ALA A 370 40.88 -5.64 2.33
N ASP A 371 40.00 -5.58 1.31
CA ASP A 371 38.71 -4.92 1.40
C ASP A 371 37.75 -5.68 2.34
N LEU A 372 37.84 -7.02 2.36
CA LEU A 372 37.05 -7.87 3.25
C LEU A 372 37.42 -7.68 4.73
N MET A 373 38.70 -7.40 5.02
CA MET A 373 39.19 -7.10 6.35
C MET A 373 38.70 -5.78 6.94
N GLU A 374 38.22 -4.86 6.11
CA GLU A 374 37.59 -3.61 6.57
C GLU A 374 36.22 -3.83 7.22
N VAL A 375 35.64 -5.04 7.05
CA VAL A 375 34.33 -5.36 7.60
C VAL A 375 34.46 -5.80 9.06
N ASP A 376 33.68 -5.18 9.91
CA ASP A 376 33.68 -5.48 11.35
C ASP A 376 33.41 -6.98 11.63
N GLY A 377 34.30 -7.60 12.39
CA GLY A 377 34.25 -9.01 12.73
C GLY A 377 34.85 -9.98 11.69
N VAL A 378 35.49 -9.46 10.62
CA VAL A 378 36.23 -10.28 9.62
C VAL A 378 37.72 -10.11 9.85
N ASN A 379 38.39 -11.19 10.25
CA ASN A 379 39.85 -11.27 10.37
C ASN A 379 40.45 -11.81 9.06
N GLU A 380 41.80 -11.75 8.94
CA GLU A 380 42.52 -12.16 7.75
C GLU A 380 42.21 -13.62 7.32
N ALA A 381 42.23 -14.56 8.25
CA ALA A 381 41.92 -15.98 7.97
C ALA A 381 40.49 -16.19 7.45
N LEU A 382 39.51 -15.39 7.89
CA LEU A 382 38.15 -15.42 7.38
C LEU A 382 38.03 -14.72 6.03
N ALA A 383 38.71 -13.61 5.83
CA ALA A 383 38.79 -12.90 4.57
C ALA A 383 39.36 -13.75 3.44
N GLU A 384 40.46 -14.48 3.70
CA GLU A 384 41.04 -15.46 2.77
C GLU A 384 40.08 -16.60 2.45
N ARG A 385 39.34 -17.11 3.42
CA ARG A 385 38.35 -18.16 3.22
C ARG A 385 37.18 -17.71 2.38
N ILE A 386 36.68 -16.48 2.63
CA ILE A 386 35.63 -15.86 1.81
C ILE A 386 36.12 -15.65 0.37
N TRP A 387 37.31 -15.10 0.21
CA TRP A 387 37.90 -14.88 -1.10
C TRP A 387 38.13 -16.21 -1.85
N GLY A 388 38.69 -17.20 -1.17
CA GLY A 388 38.91 -18.55 -1.70
C GLY A 388 37.64 -19.22 -2.17
N HIS A 389 36.56 -19.15 -1.38
CA HIS A 389 35.24 -19.75 -1.75
C HIS A 389 34.69 -19.24 -3.08
N PHE A 390 34.91 -17.98 -3.38
CA PHE A 390 34.39 -17.37 -4.62
C PHE A 390 35.37 -17.40 -5.80
N ASN A 391 36.67 -17.64 -5.57
CA ASN A 391 37.71 -17.57 -6.60
C ASN A 391 38.45 -18.92 -6.81
N SER A 392 38.01 -20.00 -6.13
CA SER A 392 38.55 -21.37 -6.28
C SER A 392 37.71 -22.20 -7.24
N GLY A 393 37.41 -21.64 -8.44
CA GLY A 393 36.67 -22.34 -9.50
C GLY A 393 37.32 -22.15 -10.85
#